data_1beda6e525f17de48e2e2fcf78a56e5c
#
_entry.id   1beda6e525f17de48e2e2fcf78a56e5c
#
_cell.length_a   1.000
_cell.length_b   1.000
_cell.length_c   1.000
_cell.angle_alpha   90.00
_cell.angle_beta   90.00
_cell.angle_gamma   90.00
#
_symmetry.space_group_name_H-M   'P 1'
#
loop_
_entity.id
_entity.type
_entity.pdbx_description
1 polymer ?
#
loop_
_entity_poly.entity_id
_entity_poly.type
_entity_poly.pdbx_seq_one_letter_code
_entity_poly.pdbx_strand_id
1 'polypeptide(L)'
;MEKWRLLDLGKAEPYTAQTFYEAVAEAVHRGLSPNTLILVQPASPYACIGYHQDLEKEIDLEFTEAEGLPVIRRSQGGGATYLDGNQVFYQLISRDSEAVPRSVDRFFEKALSVTVEGYRRLGVPAEYKPLNDVVVGGRKISGNGAGMHESASILVGNFIMDLNYPLMARVLRVPDEKFRDKMAKSMEQWVTTLKRELGESPPPERIKEVYAEVF
;
A
#
# COMPACT_ATOMS: atom_id res chain seq x y z
N MET A 1 0.12 27.80 0.78
CA MET A 1 0.23 26.32 0.88
C MET A 1 -1.00 25.80 1.59
N GLU A 2 -1.65 24.82 1.03
CA GLU A 2 -2.77 24.12 1.65
C GLU A 2 -2.26 23.31 2.86
N LYS A 3 -2.97 23.40 3.98
CA LYS A 3 -2.57 22.67 5.20
C LYS A 3 -3.21 21.29 5.18
N TRP A 4 -2.40 20.25 5.31
CA TRP A 4 -2.83 18.87 5.47
C TRP A 4 -2.75 18.44 6.93
N ARG A 5 -3.63 17.54 7.32
CA ARG A 5 -3.55 16.87 8.62
C ARG A 5 -2.71 15.61 8.47
N LEU A 6 -1.74 15.43 9.35
CA LEU A 6 -1.01 14.18 9.53
C LEU A 6 -1.66 13.35 10.65
N LEU A 7 -2.01 12.11 10.37
CA LEU A 7 -2.45 11.12 11.34
C LEU A 7 -1.49 9.93 11.33
N ASP A 8 -0.70 9.75 12.37
CA ASP A 8 0.05 8.52 12.59
C ASP A 8 -0.77 7.61 13.53
N LEU A 9 -1.25 6.49 13.01
CA LEU A 9 -2.03 5.50 13.76
C LEU A 9 -1.13 4.48 14.48
N GLY A 10 0.20 4.58 14.32
CA GLY A 10 1.12 3.58 14.85
C GLY A 10 0.90 2.21 14.23
N LYS A 11 0.87 1.17 15.09
CA LYS A 11 0.44 -0.18 14.73
C LYS A 11 -1.06 -0.30 14.93
N ALA A 12 -1.77 -0.76 13.91
CA ALA A 12 -3.22 -0.95 13.97
C ALA A 12 -3.61 -2.35 13.52
N GLU A 13 -4.69 -2.87 14.08
CA GLU A 13 -5.28 -4.14 13.67
C GLU A 13 -5.60 -4.13 12.17
N PRO A 14 -5.54 -5.30 11.49
CA PRO A 14 -5.68 -5.40 10.04
C PRO A 14 -6.86 -4.63 9.44
N TYR A 15 -8.04 -4.77 10.05
CA TYR A 15 -9.23 -4.09 9.57
C TYR A 15 -9.08 -2.56 9.66
N THR A 16 -8.61 -2.04 10.78
CA THR A 16 -8.36 -0.61 10.97
C THR A 16 -7.28 -0.11 10.00
N ALA A 17 -6.14 -0.82 9.91
CA ALA A 17 -5.06 -0.44 9.01
C ALA A 17 -5.53 -0.36 7.54
N GLN A 18 -6.47 -1.24 7.13
CA GLN A 18 -6.92 -1.35 5.76
C GLN A 18 -8.11 -0.45 5.42
N THR A 19 -8.98 -0.08 6.36
CA THR A 19 -10.26 0.58 6.03
C THR A 19 -10.46 1.94 6.71
N PHE A 20 -9.63 2.34 7.66
CA PHE A 20 -9.81 3.60 8.41
C PHE A 20 -9.86 4.84 7.51
N TYR A 21 -9.12 4.83 6.40
CA TYR A 21 -9.13 5.93 5.42
C TYR A 21 -10.53 6.19 4.82
N GLU A 22 -11.43 5.21 4.80
CA GLU A 22 -12.79 5.38 4.28
C GLU A 22 -13.61 6.33 5.15
N ALA A 23 -13.50 6.19 6.48
CA ALA A 23 -14.14 7.10 7.42
C ALA A 23 -13.54 8.53 7.32
N VAL A 24 -12.23 8.62 7.09
CA VAL A 24 -11.57 9.92 6.86
C VAL A 24 -12.02 10.52 5.53
N ALA A 25 -12.18 9.72 4.47
CA ALA A 25 -12.66 10.17 3.17
C ALA A 25 -14.08 10.74 3.27
N GLU A 26 -14.97 10.10 4.02
CA GLU A 26 -16.30 10.61 4.30
C GLU A 26 -16.25 11.97 5.05
N ALA A 27 -15.38 12.11 6.05
CA ALA A 27 -15.22 13.37 6.78
C ALA A 27 -14.63 14.48 5.88
N VAL A 28 -13.69 14.15 5.00
CA VAL A 28 -13.11 15.08 4.02
C VAL A 28 -14.15 15.49 2.99
N HIS A 29 -14.93 14.54 2.45
CA HIS A 29 -16.04 14.81 1.54
C HIS A 29 -17.01 15.83 2.11
N ARG A 30 -17.43 15.64 3.36
CA ARG A 30 -18.36 16.55 4.07
C ARG A 30 -17.74 17.88 4.52
N GLY A 31 -16.45 18.08 4.35
CA GLY A 31 -15.76 19.26 4.85
C GLY A 31 -15.59 19.31 6.37
N LEU A 32 -15.77 18.19 7.05
CA LEU A 32 -15.59 18.03 8.50
C LEU A 32 -14.11 17.79 8.87
N SER A 33 -13.28 17.49 7.89
CA SER A 33 -11.84 17.26 8.05
C SER A 33 -11.08 17.93 6.90
N PRO A 34 -9.89 18.49 7.15
CA PRO A 34 -8.98 18.91 6.07
C PRO A 34 -8.45 17.69 5.32
N ASN A 35 -7.80 17.94 4.18
CA ASN A 35 -7.01 16.93 3.48
C ASN A 35 -6.07 16.25 4.46
N THR A 36 -5.93 14.92 4.36
CA THR A 36 -5.28 14.12 5.39
C THR A 36 -4.29 13.11 4.80
N LEU A 37 -3.10 13.07 5.37
CA LEU A 37 -2.15 11.97 5.24
C LEU A 37 -2.28 11.06 6.46
N ILE A 38 -2.53 9.77 6.24
CA ILE A 38 -2.51 8.74 7.29
C ILE A 38 -1.25 7.90 7.10
N LEU A 39 -0.53 7.66 8.18
CA LEU A 39 0.57 6.70 8.27
C LEU A 39 0.17 5.59 9.23
N VAL A 40 0.32 4.34 8.82
CA VAL A 40 -0.07 3.19 9.65
C VAL A 40 0.75 1.95 9.31
N GLN A 41 0.99 1.10 10.30
CA GLN A 41 1.65 -0.19 10.15
C GLN A 41 0.67 -1.27 10.61
N PRO A 42 0.45 -2.36 9.85
CA PRO A 42 -0.34 -3.49 10.34
C PRO A 42 0.26 -4.11 11.60
N ALA A 43 -0.57 -4.36 12.60
CA ALA A 43 -0.15 -5.02 13.84
C ALA A 43 0.01 -6.53 13.67
N SER A 44 -0.74 -7.14 12.74
CA SER A 44 -0.72 -8.57 12.43
C SER A 44 -0.95 -8.81 10.93
N PRO A 45 -0.59 -9.99 10.41
CA PRO A 45 -0.73 -10.31 9.00
C PRO A 45 -2.18 -10.53 8.58
N TYR A 46 -2.46 -10.26 7.29
CA TYR A 46 -3.75 -10.52 6.66
C TYR A 46 -3.63 -10.62 5.14
N ALA A 47 -4.65 -11.22 4.50
CA ALA A 47 -4.84 -11.18 3.07
C ALA A 47 -5.75 -10.01 2.68
N CYS A 48 -5.44 -9.35 1.58
CA CYS A 48 -6.27 -8.25 1.08
C CYS A 48 -6.62 -8.47 -0.39
N ILE A 49 -7.89 -8.30 -0.74
CA ILE A 49 -8.37 -8.36 -2.12
C ILE A 49 -8.88 -7.00 -2.59
N GLY A 50 -8.75 -6.75 -3.89
CA GLY A 50 -9.29 -5.56 -4.53
C GLY A 50 -10.82 -5.59 -4.63
N TYR A 51 -11.42 -4.41 -4.79
CA TYR A 51 -12.88 -4.24 -4.78
C TYR A 51 -13.63 -5.17 -5.76
N HIS A 52 -13.11 -5.34 -6.98
CA HIS A 52 -13.75 -6.11 -8.05
C HIS A 52 -13.33 -7.58 -8.12
N GLN A 53 -12.44 -8.03 -7.24
CA GLN A 53 -11.95 -9.40 -7.30
C GLN A 53 -12.95 -10.41 -6.72
N ASP A 54 -12.95 -11.60 -7.30
CA ASP A 54 -13.69 -12.76 -6.81
C ASP A 54 -12.86 -13.46 -5.73
N LEU A 55 -13.38 -13.46 -4.50
CA LEU A 55 -12.68 -13.98 -3.33
C LEU A 55 -12.20 -15.42 -3.51
N GLU A 56 -13.10 -16.28 -4.00
CA GLU A 56 -12.83 -17.72 -4.13
C GLU A 56 -11.83 -18.04 -5.24
N LYS A 57 -11.64 -17.12 -6.20
CA LYS A 57 -10.68 -17.29 -7.29
C LYS A 57 -9.28 -16.77 -6.96
N GLU A 58 -9.21 -15.82 -6.03
CA GLU A 58 -7.97 -15.11 -5.74
C GLU A 58 -7.25 -15.61 -4.48
N ILE A 59 -7.99 -16.07 -3.47
CA ILE A 59 -7.47 -16.44 -2.16
C ILE A 59 -7.65 -17.94 -1.90
N ASP A 60 -6.63 -18.55 -1.34
CA ASP A 60 -6.67 -19.90 -0.75
C ASP A 60 -7.37 -19.81 0.61
N LEU A 61 -8.72 -19.92 0.60
CA LEU A 61 -9.54 -19.73 1.81
C LEU A 61 -9.28 -20.83 2.84
N GLU A 62 -9.02 -22.04 2.42
CA GLU A 62 -8.69 -23.14 3.32
C GLU A 62 -7.40 -22.86 4.09
N PHE A 63 -6.38 -22.36 3.40
CA PHE A 63 -5.12 -21.97 4.01
C PHE A 63 -5.29 -20.75 4.94
N THR A 64 -5.97 -19.71 4.49
CA THR A 64 -6.14 -18.50 5.32
C THR A 64 -6.96 -18.76 6.58
N GLU A 65 -7.96 -19.64 6.52
CA GLU A 65 -8.74 -20.07 7.68
C GLU A 65 -7.89 -20.92 8.65
N ALA A 66 -7.12 -21.87 8.14
CA ALA A 66 -6.24 -22.72 8.96
C ALA A 66 -5.15 -21.92 9.69
N GLU A 67 -4.63 -20.87 9.06
CA GLU A 67 -3.61 -19.99 9.64
C GLU A 67 -4.22 -18.82 10.45
N GLY A 68 -5.53 -18.69 10.52
CA GLY A 68 -6.21 -17.59 11.21
C GLY A 68 -5.92 -16.23 10.59
N LEU A 69 -5.64 -16.16 9.28
CA LEU A 69 -5.36 -14.93 8.55
C LEU A 69 -6.68 -14.26 8.13
N PRO A 70 -6.98 -13.05 8.63
CA PRO A 70 -8.14 -12.31 8.15
C PRO A 70 -8.05 -12.05 6.65
N VAL A 71 -9.19 -12.07 5.95
CA VAL A 71 -9.28 -11.66 4.54
C VAL A 71 -10.13 -10.40 4.46
N ILE A 72 -9.55 -9.33 3.95
CA ILE A 72 -10.18 -8.00 3.92
C ILE A 72 -10.31 -7.53 2.48
N ARG A 73 -11.49 -7.06 2.10
CA ARG A 73 -11.73 -6.39 0.82
C ARG A 73 -11.53 -4.89 0.98
N ARG A 74 -10.62 -4.31 0.20
CA ARG A 74 -10.44 -2.85 0.15
C ARG A 74 -11.39 -2.20 -0.85
N SER A 75 -11.68 -0.93 -0.66
CA SER A 75 -12.51 -0.13 -1.58
C SER A 75 -11.79 0.28 -2.88
N GLN A 76 -10.47 0.13 -2.96
CA GLN A 76 -9.71 0.35 -4.20
C GLN A 76 -9.62 -0.93 -5.03
N GLY A 77 -9.43 -0.75 -6.33
CA GLY A 77 -9.13 -1.85 -7.26
C GLY A 77 -7.73 -2.46 -7.05
N GLY A 78 -7.32 -3.27 -8.01
CA GLY A 78 -6.02 -3.96 -8.00
C GLY A 78 -6.13 -5.42 -7.55
N GLY A 79 -4.98 -6.12 -7.53
CA GLY A 79 -4.87 -7.55 -7.25
C GLY A 79 -4.87 -7.91 -5.77
N ALA A 80 -4.99 -9.21 -5.51
CA ALA A 80 -4.86 -9.77 -4.16
C ALA A 80 -3.40 -9.68 -3.67
N THR A 81 -3.22 -9.52 -2.36
CA THR A 81 -1.91 -9.37 -1.75
C THR A 81 -1.92 -9.87 -0.30
N TYR A 82 -0.73 -10.25 0.19
CA TYR A 82 -0.43 -10.48 1.59
C TYR A 82 0.19 -9.23 2.20
N LEU A 83 -0.27 -8.82 3.37
CA LEU A 83 0.15 -7.62 4.08
C LEU A 83 0.44 -7.95 5.54
N ASP A 84 1.50 -7.37 6.09
CA ASP A 84 1.92 -7.58 7.46
C ASP A 84 2.67 -6.38 8.06
N GLY A 85 3.21 -6.56 9.26
CA GLY A 85 4.00 -5.54 9.96
C GLY A 85 5.34 -5.15 9.30
N ASN A 86 5.73 -5.79 8.19
CA ASN A 86 6.89 -5.41 7.40
C ASN A 86 6.55 -4.37 6.31
N GLN A 87 5.47 -3.63 6.49
CA GLN A 87 5.04 -2.58 5.58
C GLN A 87 4.56 -1.36 6.37
N VAL A 88 4.93 -0.18 5.91
CA VAL A 88 4.37 1.09 6.38
C VAL A 88 3.44 1.61 5.30
N PHE A 89 2.16 1.75 5.61
CA PHE A 89 1.18 2.32 4.69
C PHE A 89 1.15 3.83 4.79
N TYR A 90 0.98 4.47 3.65
CA TYR A 90 0.55 5.86 3.53
C TYR A 90 -0.78 5.91 2.79
N GLN A 91 -1.69 6.73 3.28
CA GLN A 91 -3.03 6.87 2.73
C GLN A 91 -3.31 8.38 2.62
N LEU A 92 -3.46 8.85 1.39
CA LEU A 92 -3.72 10.25 1.06
C LEU A 92 -5.20 10.41 0.79
N ILE A 93 -5.83 11.29 1.51
CA ILE A 93 -7.24 11.63 1.33
C ILE A 93 -7.34 13.12 1.08
N SER A 94 -7.88 13.50 -0.06
CA SER A 94 -8.01 14.90 -0.44
C SER A 94 -9.32 15.16 -1.16
N ARG A 95 -9.92 16.32 -0.87
CA ARG A 95 -11.01 16.86 -1.68
C ARG A 95 -10.42 17.62 -2.86
N ASP A 96 -11.17 17.74 -3.95
CA ASP A 96 -10.80 18.50 -5.15
C ASP A 96 -10.18 19.85 -4.78
N SER A 97 -8.92 20.04 -5.11
CA SER A 97 -8.17 21.27 -5.00
C SER A 97 -7.26 21.41 -6.23
N GLU A 98 -6.70 22.58 -6.46
CA GLU A 98 -5.65 22.75 -7.48
C GLU A 98 -4.43 21.84 -7.24
N ALA A 99 -4.27 21.40 -5.98
CA ALA A 99 -3.22 20.48 -5.58
C ALA A 99 -3.48 19.02 -6.02
N VAL A 100 -4.74 18.64 -6.27
CA VAL A 100 -5.13 17.28 -6.64
C VAL A 100 -5.70 17.25 -8.05
N PRO A 101 -4.94 16.80 -9.04
CA PRO A 101 -5.42 16.73 -10.43
C PRO A 101 -6.63 15.81 -10.56
N ARG A 102 -7.63 16.20 -11.37
CA ARG A 102 -8.79 15.35 -11.67
C ARG A 102 -8.45 14.12 -12.52
N SER A 103 -7.33 14.16 -13.25
CA SER A 103 -6.84 13.01 -14.00
C SER A 103 -6.19 12.01 -13.05
N VAL A 104 -6.64 10.76 -13.08
CA VAL A 104 -6.09 9.66 -12.27
C VAL A 104 -4.58 9.50 -12.50
N ASP A 105 -4.13 9.60 -13.75
CA ASP A 105 -2.71 9.47 -14.11
C ASP A 105 -1.87 10.60 -13.48
N ARG A 106 -2.34 11.85 -13.58
CA ARG A 106 -1.67 13.00 -12.97
C ARG A 106 -1.69 12.94 -11.45
N PHE A 107 -2.76 12.39 -10.88
CA PHE A 107 -2.85 12.18 -9.43
C PHE A 107 -1.81 11.18 -8.97
N PHE A 108 -1.68 10.03 -9.66
CA PHE A 108 -0.62 9.07 -9.38
C PHE A 108 0.77 9.69 -9.54
N GLU A 109 1.04 10.33 -10.67
CA GLU A 109 2.35 10.96 -10.94
C GLU A 109 2.75 11.93 -9.83
N LYS A 110 1.84 12.81 -9.44
CA LYS A 110 2.09 13.81 -8.40
C LYS A 110 2.27 13.17 -7.01
N ALA A 111 1.36 12.30 -6.61
CA ALA A 111 1.42 11.66 -5.30
C ALA A 111 2.61 10.70 -5.18
N LEU A 112 2.91 9.93 -6.23
CA LEU A 112 4.02 8.98 -6.21
C LEU A 112 5.38 9.66 -6.38
N SER A 113 5.46 10.89 -6.89
CA SER A 113 6.71 11.65 -6.86
C SER A 113 7.20 11.90 -5.42
N VAL A 114 6.28 12.11 -4.48
CA VAL A 114 6.58 12.22 -3.05
C VAL A 114 7.10 10.89 -2.49
N THR A 115 6.46 9.78 -2.88
CA THR A 115 6.91 8.44 -2.46
C THR A 115 8.30 8.11 -3.00
N VAL A 116 8.57 8.45 -4.27
CA VAL A 116 9.91 8.31 -4.88
C VAL A 116 10.95 9.12 -4.10
N GLU A 117 10.65 10.36 -3.75
CA GLU A 117 11.55 11.19 -2.94
C GLU A 117 11.77 10.61 -1.55
N GLY A 118 10.73 10.06 -0.91
CA GLY A 118 10.85 9.35 0.36
C GLY A 118 11.82 8.18 0.28
N TYR A 119 11.72 7.33 -0.74
CA TYR A 119 12.67 6.24 -0.97
C TYR A 119 14.10 6.75 -1.21
N ARG A 120 14.26 7.82 -1.99
CA ARG A 120 15.58 8.42 -2.26
C ARG A 120 16.23 8.95 -1.01
N ARG A 121 15.50 9.59 -0.11
CA ARG A 121 16.01 10.03 1.20
C ARG A 121 16.36 8.87 2.14
N LEU A 122 15.73 7.73 1.95
CA LEU A 122 16.10 6.48 2.63
C LEU A 122 17.33 5.80 1.99
N GLY A 123 17.90 6.35 0.90
CA GLY A 123 19.06 5.81 0.22
C GLY A 123 18.77 4.84 -0.93
N VAL A 124 17.52 4.74 -1.36
CA VAL A 124 17.10 3.83 -2.43
C VAL A 124 16.80 4.62 -3.71
N PRO A 125 17.44 4.33 -4.85
CA PRO A 125 17.26 5.05 -6.11
C PRO A 125 15.95 4.68 -6.82
N ALA A 126 14.83 4.99 -6.17
CA ALA A 126 13.50 4.69 -6.69
C ALA A 126 13.11 5.61 -7.85
N GLU A 127 12.25 5.09 -8.71
CA GLU A 127 11.69 5.78 -9.87
C GLU A 127 10.18 5.52 -9.98
N TYR A 128 9.45 6.52 -10.48
CA TYR A 128 8.05 6.35 -10.84
C TYR A 128 7.93 5.58 -12.17
N LYS A 129 7.09 4.56 -12.18
CA LYS A 129 6.72 3.81 -13.38
C LYS A 129 5.20 3.89 -13.58
N PRO A 130 4.73 4.51 -14.68
CA PRO A 130 3.31 4.52 -14.98
C PRO A 130 2.70 3.10 -15.04
N LEU A 131 1.45 2.88 -14.55
CA LEU A 131 0.52 3.90 -14.05
C LEU A 131 0.69 4.18 -12.54
N ASN A 132 0.96 3.18 -11.73
CA ASN A 132 0.84 3.21 -10.27
C ASN A 132 1.99 2.51 -9.54
N ASP A 133 3.11 2.28 -10.19
CA ASP A 133 4.25 1.60 -9.58
C ASP A 133 5.37 2.57 -9.21
N VAL A 134 6.02 2.29 -8.08
CA VAL A 134 7.34 2.79 -7.75
C VAL A 134 8.31 1.62 -7.83
N VAL A 135 9.40 1.80 -8.56
CA VAL A 135 10.35 0.72 -8.89
C VAL A 135 11.79 1.08 -8.56
N VAL A 136 12.63 0.05 -8.39
CA VAL A 136 14.08 0.14 -8.30
C VAL A 136 14.68 -0.90 -9.23
N GLY A 137 15.46 -0.46 -10.22
CA GLY A 137 16.03 -1.38 -11.22
C GLY A 137 14.96 -2.23 -11.91
N GLY A 138 13.79 -1.66 -12.18
CA GLY A 138 12.64 -2.34 -12.80
C GLY A 138 11.80 -3.22 -11.85
N ARG A 139 12.21 -3.42 -10.60
CA ARG A 139 11.47 -4.19 -9.59
C ARG A 139 10.58 -3.28 -8.76
N LYS A 140 9.34 -3.70 -8.55
CA LYS A 140 8.37 -2.97 -7.73
C LYS A 140 8.79 -2.90 -6.27
N ILE A 141 8.80 -1.70 -5.68
CA ILE A 141 9.13 -1.49 -4.25
C ILE A 141 7.95 -0.89 -3.48
N SER A 142 6.91 -0.41 -4.17
CA SER A 142 5.68 0.09 -3.56
C SER A 142 4.46 -0.33 -4.37
N GLY A 143 3.45 -0.85 -3.70
CA GLY A 143 2.13 -1.13 -4.27
C GLY A 143 1.19 0.04 -4.02
N ASN A 144 0.51 0.52 -5.07
CA ASN A 144 -0.34 1.69 -4.95
C ASN A 144 -1.70 1.45 -5.60
N GLY A 145 -2.74 2.03 -5.01
CA GLY A 145 -4.08 2.05 -5.53
C GLY A 145 -4.72 3.41 -5.31
N ALA A 146 -5.57 3.82 -6.23
CA ALA A 146 -6.36 5.04 -6.08
C ALA A 146 -7.83 4.78 -6.33
N GLY A 147 -8.66 5.63 -5.77
CA GLY A 147 -10.10 5.61 -5.93
C GLY A 147 -10.72 6.91 -5.47
N MET A 148 -12.03 6.96 -5.52
CA MET A 148 -12.81 8.09 -5.02
C MET A 148 -13.87 7.60 -4.06
N HIS A 149 -14.12 8.40 -3.03
CA HIS A 149 -15.30 8.33 -2.20
C HIS A 149 -16.02 9.67 -2.32
N GLU A 150 -17.12 9.69 -3.07
CA GLU A 150 -17.85 10.90 -3.44
C GLU A 150 -16.90 11.97 -4.06
N SER A 151 -16.71 13.11 -3.40
CA SER A 151 -15.78 14.16 -3.84
C SER A 151 -14.37 14.04 -3.25
N ALA A 152 -14.08 13.02 -2.45
CA ALA A 152 -12.78 12.77 -1.88
C ALA A 152 -11.97 11.80 -2.75
N SER A 153 -10.80 12.22 -3.19
CA SER A 153 -9.81 11.37 -3.85
C SER A 153 -9.01 10.62 -2.78
N ILE A 154 -8.80 9.33 -3.00
CA ILE A 154 -8.07 8.44 -2.12
C ILE A 154 -6.90 7.85 -2.90
N LEU A 155 -5.69 7.90 -2.34
CA LEU A 155 -4.55 7.12 -2.80
C LEU A 155 -4.00 6.36 -1.60
N VAL A 156 -3.84 5.06 -1.75
CA VAL A 156 -3.22 4.19 -0.76
C VAL A 156 -1.97 3.55 -1.33
N GLY A 157 -0.92 3.46 -0.53
CA GLY A 157 0.32 2.82 -0.93
C GLY A 157 1.13 2.37 0.29
N ASN A 158 2.29 1.77 0.01
CA ASN A 158 3.14 1.25 1.06
C ASN A 158 4.63 1.44 0.79
N PHE A 159 5.40 1.50 1.86
CA PHE A 159 6.83 1.21 1.89
C PHE A 159 7.00 -0.27 2.25
N ILE A 160 7.54 -1.06 1.33
CA ILE A 160 7.79 -2.49 1.57
C ILE A 160 9.16 -2.62 2.25
N MET A 161 9.14 -2.88 3.56
CA MET A 161 10.34 -3.05 4.38
C MET A 161 10.98 -4.41 4.14
N ASP A 162 10.19 -5.45 4.20
CA ASP A 162 10.53 -6.85 3.90
C ASP A 162 9.28 -7.55 3.36
N LEU A 163 9.42 -8.70 2.72
CA LEU A 163 8.30 -9.45 2.16
C LEU A 163 8.54 -10.96 2.27
N ASN A 164 7.58 -11.66 2.84
CA ASN A 164 7.56 -13.11 2.86
C ASN A 164 6.95 -13.64 1.53
N TYR A 165 7.79 -13.77 0.50
CA TYR A 165 7.35 -14.23 -0.83
C TYR A 165 6.70 -15.63 -0.81
N PRO A 166 7.24 -16.63 -0.09
CA PRO A 166 6.60 -17.94 0.03
C PRO A 166 5.20 -17.85 0.64
N LEU A 167 5.03 -17.08 1.71
CA LEU A 167 3.74 -16.93 2.37
C LEU A 167 2.74 -16.16 1.48
N MET A 168 3.18 -15.10 0.81
CA MET A 168 2.35 -14.40 -0.16
C MET A 168 1.85 -15.33 -1.28
N ALA A 169 2.73 -16.20 -1.83
CA ALA A 169 2.33 -17.18 -2.83
C ALA A 169 1.41 -18.27 -2.24
N ARG A 170 1.48 -18.52 -0.92
CA ARG A 170 0.62 -19.49 -0.23
C ARG A 170 -0.78 -18.94 -0.01
N VAL A 171 -0.90 -17.64 0.28
CA VAL A 171 -2.19 -16.95 0.47
C VAL A 171 -3.00 -16.90 -0.83
N LEU A 172 -2.32 -16.79 -1.97
CA LEU A 172 -2.98 -16.69 -3.27
C LEU A 172 -3.42 -18.06 -3.79
N ARG A 173 -4.58 -18.11 -4.42
CA ARG A 173 -5.07 -19.33 -5.05
C ARG A 173 -4.30 -19.63 -6.32
N VAL A 174 -3.67 -20.81 -6.36
CA VAL A 174 -2.92 -21.30 -7.50
C VAL A 174 -3.36 -22.74 -7.83
N PRO A 175 -3.21 -23.21 -9.09
CA PRO A 175 -3.66 -24.52 -9.50
C PRO A 175 -3.02 -25.67 -8.73
N ASP A 176 -1.75 -25.58 -8.41
CA ASP A 176 -1.00 -26.63 -7.68
C ASP A 176 0.29 -26.09 -7.04
N GLU A 177 0.95 -26.94 -6.22
CA GLU A 177 2.18 -26.59 -5.50
C GLU A 177 3.36 -26.21 -6.42
N LYS A 178 3.47 -26.81 -7.60
CA LYS A 178 4.52 -26.46 -8.57
C LYS A 178 4.35 -25.04 -9.11
N PHE A 179 3.10 -24.60 -9.30
CA PHE A 179 2.79 -23.22 -9.65
C PHE A 179 3.09 -22.26 -8.51
N ARG A 180 2.86 -22.67 -7.26
CA ARG A 180 3.12 -21.87 -6.05
C ARG A 180 4.61 -21.54 -5.90
N ASP A 181 5.48 -22.53 -6.02
CA ASP A 181 6.93 -22.33 -5.99
C ASP A 181 7.42 -21.40 -7.11
N LYS A 182 6.88 -21.60 -8.31
CA LYS A 182 7.19 -20.75 -9.46
C LYS A 182 6.71 -19.31 -9.25
N MET A 183 5.54 -19.13 -8.66
CA MET A 183 4.98 -17.82 -8.34
C MET A 183 5.83 -17.10 -7.29
N ALA A 184 6.24 -17.75 -6.20
CA ALA A 184 7.11 -17.17 -5.18
C ALA A 184 8.44 -16.69 -5.78
N LYS A 185 9.09 -17.50 -6.61
CA LYS A 185 10.32 -17.14 -7.33
C LYS A 185 10.10 -15.97 -8.31
N SER A 186 8.98 -15.96 -9.00
CA SER A 186 8.62 -14.86 -9.89
C SER A 186 8.41 -13.56 -9.12
N MET A 187 7.66 -13.61 -8.01
CA MET A 187 7.47 -12.43 -7.14
C MET A 187 8.81 -11.87 -6.64
N GLU A 188 9.73 -12.73 -6.23
CA GLU A 188 11.08 -12.34 -5.79
C GLU A 188 11.91 -11.66 -6.89
N GLN A 189 11.64 -11.98 -8.15
CA GLN A 189 12.28 -11.31 -9.30
C GLN A 189 11.65 -9.95 -9.63
N TRP A 190 10.35 -9.77 -9.41
CA TRP A 190 9.61 -8.57 -9.82
C TRP A 190 9.31 -7.59 -8.70
N VAL A 191 9.44 -8.02 -7.44
CA VAL A 191 9.23 -7.18 -6.26
C VAL A 191 10.52 -7.12 -5.46
N THR A 192 10.84 -5.94 -4.94
CA THR A 192 11.98 -5.74 -4.03
C THR A 192 11.51 -5.06 -2.74
N THR A 193 12.41 -4.96 -1.76
CA THR A 193 12.12 -4.42 -0.43
C THR A 193 13.24 -3.49 0.02
N LEU A 194 12.97 -2.62 1.00
CA LEU A 194 14.01 -1.79 1.61
C LEU A 194 15.17 -2.61 2.15
N LYS A 195 14.88 -3.72 2.81
CA LYS A 195 15.92 -4.64 3.33
C LYS A 195 16.80 -5.20 2.23
N ARG A 196 16.23 -5.54 1.07
CA ARG A 196 16.98 -6.08 -0.05
C ARG A 196 17.86 -5.03 -0.72
N GLU A 197 17.38 -3.78 -0.83
CA GLU A 197 18.13 -2.70 -1.47
C GLU A 197 19.20 -2.08 -0.57
N LEU A 198 19.01 -2.09 0.77
CA LEU A 198 19.89 -1.45 1.73
C LEU A 198 20.75 -2.43 2.56
N GLY A 199 20.45 -3.74 2.48
CA GLY A 199 21.03 -4.77 3.36
C GLY A 199 20.27 -4.95 4.68
N GLU A 200 19.71 -3.88 5.22
CA GLU A 200 18.82 -3.88 6.38
C GLU A 200 17.62 -2.95 6.15
N SER A 201 16.54 -3.19 6.86
CA SER A 201 15.37 -2.30 6.77
C SER A 201 15.49 -1.18 7.80
N PRO A 202 15.26 0.09 7.39
CA PRO A 202 15.07 1.17 8.36
C PRO A 202 13.90 0.86 9.29
N PRO A 203 13.92 1.35 10.54
CA PRO A 203 12.77 1.21 11.44
C PRO A 203 11.53 1.95 10.89
N PRO A 204 10.33 1.46 11.15
CA PRO A 204 9.07 2.07 10.65
C PRO A 204 8.95 3.55 10.97
N GLU A 205 9.39 3.96 12.15
CA GLU A 205 9.36 5.34 12.62
C GLU A 205 10.20 6.25 11.70
N ARG A 206 11.39 5.79 11.27
CA ARG A 206 12.25 6.53 10.35
C ARG A 206 11.61 6.69 8.97
N ILE A 207 10.91 5.66 8.50
CA ILE A 207 10.18 5.72 7.22
C ILE A 207 9.06 6.76 7.31
N LYS A 208 8.29 6.75 8.39
CA LYS A 208 7.19 7.70 8.63
C LYS A 208 7.70 9.14 8.74
N GLU A 209 8.78 9.38 9.49
CA GLU A 209 9.43 10.69 9.60
C GLU A 209 9.84 11.21 8.23
N VAL A 210 10.62 10.42 7.49
CA VAL A 210 11.08 10.80 6.14
C VAL A 210 9.91 11.10 5.22
N TYR A 211 8.86 10.27 5.25
CA TYR A 211 7.72 10.50 4.38
C TYR A 211 6.93 11.77 4.77
N ALA A 212 6.77 12.05 6.05
CA ALA A 212 6.15 13.28 6.53
C ALA A 212 6.95 14.54 6.18
N GLU A 213 8.30 14.45 6.14
CA GLU A 213 9.17 15.56 5.76
C GLU A 213 9.13 15.88 4.26
N VAL A 214 8.93 14.88 3.40
CA VAL A 214 8.89 15.08 1.94
C VAL A 214 7.51 15.45 1.43
N PHE A 215 6.46 15.15 2.21
CA PHE A 215 5.07 15.45 1.89
C PHE A 215 4.75 16.92 2.13
#